data_cc7b6024a4f3b97676e4bec6cd3244a9
#
_entry.id   cc7b6024a4f3b97676e4bec6cd3244a9
#
_cell.length_a   1.000
_cell.length_b   1.000
_cell.length_c   1.000
_cell.angle_alpha   90.00
_cell.angle_beta   90.00
_cell.angle_gamma   90.00
#
_symmetry.space_group_name_H-M   'P 1'
#
loop_
_entity.id
_entity.type
_entity.pdbx_description
1 polymer ?
#
loop_
_entity_poly.entity_id
_entity_poly.type
_entity_poly.pdbx_seq_one_letter_code
_entity_poly.pdbx_strand_id
1 'polypeptide(L)'
;MATKEPTELRNETNEFDFQKSSVFEQHYPPGFLKKVVAEIIATFLLVFVTCGSAALSASDEHKVSKLGASIVGGLIVTAMIYAVGHISGAHMNPAVTLAFAAVRHFPWKQVPIYAVAQLTGSISASFTLSMLLHPIKHVGTTSPSGSDIQALIIEIVMTFSMMFITSAVATDTKAIGELAGIAVGSAVCITSIFAGPISGGSMNPARTLGPALASSYYKGIWVYVVGPVIGTLLGAWSYNFIRVTDKPIQAISPRSFSFKLRRMKSDNDRQVVTCTDPLDSA
;
A
#
# COMPACT_ATOMS: atom_id res chain seq x y z
N MET A 1 19.15 -23.57 -53.01
CA MET A 1 19.09 -23.21 -51.57
C MET A 1 19.55 -21.78 -51.48
N ALA A 2 18.61 -20.85 -51.32
CA ALA A 2 18.92 -19.42 -51.22
C ALA A 2 19.27 -19.13 -49.74
N THR A 3 20.51 -18.76 -49.51
CA THR A 3 20.97 -18.28 -48.21
C THR A 3 20.41 -16.85 -48.02
N LYS A 4 19.56 -16.67 -47.00
CA LYS A 4 19.09 -15.33 -46.59
C LYS A 4 20.30 -14.44 -46.27
N GLU A 5 20.29 -13.20 -46.81
CA GLU A 5 21.38 -12.27 -46.58
C GLU A 5 21.49 -11.87 -45.09
N PRO A 6 22.69 -11.60 -44.59
CA PRO A 6 22.93 -11.25 -43.17
C PRO A 6 22.15 -10.02 -42.70
N THR A 7 21.73 -9.15 -43.62
CA THR A 7 20.95 -7.93 -43.36
C THR A 7 19.49 -8.21 -42.99
N GLU A 8 18.85 -9.21 -43.59
CA GLU A 8 17.47 -9.58 -43.28
C GLU A 8 17.35 -10.22 -41.89
N LEU A 9 18.31 -11.10 -41.53
CA LEU A 9 18.37 -11.71 -40.18
C LEU A 9 18.57 -10.66 -39.06
N ARG A 10 19.35 -9.60 -39.36
CA ARG A 10 19.59 -8.51 -38.39
C ARG A 10 18.36 -7.60 -38.21
N ASN A 11 17.55 -7.45 -39.24
CA ASN A 11 16.31 -6.70 -39.14
C ASN A 11 15.20 -7.46 -38.39
N GLU A 12 15.07 -8.77 -38.64
CA GLU A 12 14.11 -9.63 -37.92
C GLU A 12 14.42 -9.70 -36.43
N THR A 13 15.68 -9.79 -36.02
CA THR A 13 16.10 -9.79 -34.60
C THR A 13 15.87 -8.44 -33.95
N ASN A 14 16.13 -7.33 -34.64
CA ASN A 14 15.89 -5.99 -34.12
C ASN A 14 14.40 -5.65 -33.97
N GLU A 15 13.55 -6.09 -34.92
CA GLU A 15 12.09 -5.93 -34.81
C GLU A 15 11.50 -6.76 -33.67
N PHE A 16 11.98 -8.00 -33.49
CA PHE A 16 11.52 -8.88 -32.41
C PHE A 16 11.93 -8.34 -31.04
N ASP A 17 13.14 -7.82 -30.89
CA ASP A 17 13.62 -7.20 -29.66
C ASP A 17 12.92 -5.88 -29.37
N PHE A 18 12.61 -5.05 -30.38
CA PHE A 18 11.85 -3.83 -30.24
C PHE A 18 10.41 -4.10 -29.82
N GLN A 19 9.77 -5.13 -30.42
CA GLN A 19 8.43 -5.54 -30.07
C GLN A 19 8.35 -6.14 -28.65
N LYS A 20 9.38 -6.87 -28.22
CA LYS A 20 9.48 -7.42 -26.88
C LYS A 20 9.73 -6.33 -25.83
N SER A 21 10.56 -5.32 -26.13
CA SER A 21 10.77 -4.18 -25.25
C SER A 21 9.50 -3.34 -25.08
N SER A 22 8.73 -3.10 -26.16
CA SER A 22 7.49 -2.34 -26.10
C SER A 22 6.39 -3.03 -25.27
N VAL A 23 6.29 -4.37 -25.33
CA VAL A 23 5.33 -5.14 -24.52
C VAL A 23 5.75 -5.18 -23.05
N PHE A 24 7.05 -5.28 -22.76
CA PHE A 24 7.56 -5.22 -21.40
C PHE A 24 7.36 -3.82 -20.79
N GLU A 25 7.69 -2.76 -21.51
CA GLU A 25 7.51 -1.38 -21.07
C GLU A 25 6.04 -1.00 -20.82
N GLN A 26 5.12 -1.59 -21.58
CA GLN A 26 3.69 -1.36 -21.41
C GLN A 26 3.17 -1.90 -20.05
N HIS A 27 3.79 -2.97 -19.52
CA HIS A 27 3.42 -3.61 -18.25
C HIS A 27 4.30 -3.16 -17.08
N TYR A 28 5.54 -2.83 -17.36
CA TYR A 28 6.55 -2.39 -16.39
C TYR A 28 7.16 -1.07 -16.85
N PRO A 29 6.47 0.07 -16.66
CA PRO A 29 6.90 1.35 -17.15
C PRO A 29 8.27 1.76 -16.58
N PRO A 30 9.00 2.67 -17.24
CA PRO A 30 10.24 3.21 -16.72
C PRO A 30 10.08 3.67 -15.26
N GLY A 31 10.98 3.23 -14.38
CA GLY A 31 10.90 3.50 -12.94
C GLY A 31 10.08 2.48 -12.14
N PHE A 32 9.57 1.40 -12.73
CA PHE A 32 8.87 0.36 -11.99
C PHE A 32 9.73 -0.25 -10.87
N LEU A 33 11.03 -0.43 -11.10
CA LEU A 33 11.95 -0.91 -10.06
C LEU A 33 11.96 0.02 -8.82
N LYS A 34 11.85 1.33 -9.01
CA LYS A 34 11.76 2.30 -7.90
C LYS A 34 10.51 2.06 -7.05
N LYS A 35 9.40 1.67 -7.67
CA LYS A 35 8.16 1.30 -6.96
C LYS A 35 8.36 0.04 -6.14
N VAL A 36 9.00 -0.99 -6.71
CA VAL A 36 9.29 -2.25 -6.02
C VAL A 36 10.20 -2.01 -4.81
N VAL A 37 11.27 -1.24 -4.97
CA VAL A 37 12.18 -0.88 -3.87
C VAL A 37 11.45 -0.07 -2.79
N ALA A 38 10.57 0.87 -3.18
CA ALA A 38 9.76 1.65 -2.24
C ALA A 38 8.82 0.75 -1.42
N GLU A 39 8.19 -0.26 -2.04
CA GLU A 39 7.34 -1.23 -1.32
C GLU A 39 8.16 -2.11 -0.35
N ILE A 40 9.38 -2.55 -0.74
CA ILE A 40 10.27 -3.29 0.16
C ILE A 40 10.61 -2.44 1.39
N ILE A 41 11.07 -1.21 1.19
CA ILE A 41 11.50 -0.31 2.28
C ILE A 41 10.30 0.05 3.16
N ALA A 42 9.18 0.44 2.57
CA ALA A 42 8.01 0.84 3.33
C ALA A 42 7.42 -0.31 4.14
N THR A 43 7.36 -1.53 3.57
CA THR A 43 6.88 -2.70 4.30
C THR A 43 7.88 -3.14 5.37
N PHE A 44 9.18 -3.03 5.10
CA PHE A 44 10.20 -3.26 6.12
C PHE A 44 9.98 -2.35 7.34
N LEU A 45 9.88 -1.04 7.13
CA LEU A 45 9.68 -0.06 8.21
C LEU A 45 8.34 -0.26 8.92
N LEU A 46 7.27 -0.52 8.17
CA LEU A 46 5.96 -0.82 8.74
C LEU A 46 6.04 -2.02 9.68
N VAL A 47 6.59 -3.15 9.22
CA VAL A 47 6.66 -4.39 10.02
C VAL A 47 7.63 -4.24 11.16
N PHE A 48 8.80 -3.63 10.94
CA PHE A 48 9.80 -3.40 11.96
C PHE A 48 9.22 -2.61 13.15
N VAL A 49 8.55 -1.50 12.86
CA VAL A 49 7.99 -0.62 13.90
C VAL A 49 6.77 -1.26 14.55
N THR A 50 5.82 -1.77 13.76
CA THR A 50 4.56 -2.35 14.29
C THR A 50 4.82 -3.62 15.08
N CYS A 51 5.60 -4.55 14.55
CA CYS A 51 5.87 -5.83 15.20
C CYS A 51 6.86 -5.68 16.34
N GLY A 52 7.82 -4.76 16.22
CA GLY A 52 8.72 -4.42 17.32
C GLY A 52 7.98 -3.86 18.53
N SER A 53 7.08 -2.89 18.31
CA SER A 53 6.24 -2.34 19.38
C SER A 53 5.32 -3.39 20.01
N ALA A 54 4.73 -4.27 19.19
CA ALA A 54 3.87 -5.35 19.67
C ALA A 54 4.68 -6.37 20.50
N ALA A 55 5.90 -6.72 20.08
CA ALA A 55 6.78 -7.62 20.81
C ALA A 55 7.21 -7.04 22.16
N LEU A 56 7.57 -5.76 22.19
CA LEU A 56 7.92 -5.05 23.43
C LEU A 56 6.72 -4.96 24.36
N SER A 57 5.53 -4.63 23.84
CA SER A 57 4.28 -4.59 24.62
C SER A 57 3.90 -5.96 25.20
N ALA A 58 4.11 -7.04 24.45
CA ALA A 58 3.85 -8.39 24.94
C ALA A 58 4.86 -8.85 25.98
N SER A 59 6.11 -8.36 25.93
CA SER A 59 7.15 -8.69 26.91
C SER A 59 7.02 -7.92 28.22
N ASP A 60 6.58 -6.65 28.12
CA ASP A 60 6.43 -5.76 29.27
C ASP A 60 5.54 -4.56 28.89
N GLU A 61 4.30 -4.53 29.40
CA GLU A 61 3.32 -3.46 29.13
C GLU A 61 3.76 -2.10 29.69
N HIS A 62 4.70 -2.03 30.63
CA HIS A 62 5.25 -0.77 31.14
C HIS A 62 6.23 -0.13 30.16
N LYS A 63 6.88 -0.91 29.28
CA LYS A 63 7.76 -0.37 28.23
C LYS A 63 6.95 0.23 27.07
N VAL A 64 5.97 -0.53 26.57
CA VAL A 64 5.05 -0.10 25.50
C VAL A 64 3.68 -0.66 25.82
N SER A 65 2.69 0.20 26.06
CA SER A 65 1.33 -0.27 26.29
C SER A 65 0.71 -0.85 25.00
N LYS A 66 -0.30 -1.70 25.12
CA LYS A 66 -1.06 -2.22 23.96
C LYS A 66 -1.66 -1.09 23.13
N LEU A 67 -2.16 -0.04 23.79
CA LEU A 67 -2.64 1.17 23.12
C LEU A 67 -1.50 1.87 22.37
N GLY A 68 -0.34 2.03 23.03
CA GLY A 68 0.85 2.63 22.39
C GLY A 68 1.29 1.87 21.14
N ALA A 69 1.33 0.53 21.19
CA ALA A 69 1.68 -0.30 20.03
C ALA A 69 0.69 -0.11 18.86
N SER A 70 -0.61 0.01 19.14
CA SER A 70 -1.63 0.26 18.11
C SER A 70 -1.51 1.66 17.49
N ILE A 71 -1.24 2.68 18.31
CA ILE A 71 -0.99 4.06 17.84
C ILE A 71 0.25 4.11 16.93
N VAL A 72 1.33 3.50 17.36
CA VAL A 72 2.58 3.41 16.58
C VAL A 72 2.34 2.73 15.23
N GLY A 73 1.53 1.66 15.20
CA GLY A 73 1.13 0.99 13.96
C GLY A 73 0.41 1.90 12.96
N GLY A 74 -0.50 2.73 13.43
CA GLY A 74 -1.18 3.73 12.59
C GLY A 74 -0.25 4.86 12.14
N LEU A 75 0.61 5.35 13.03
CA LEU A 75 1.54 6.45 12.73
C LEU A 75 2.60 6.04 11.70
N ILE A 76 3.13 4.81 11.74
CA ILE A 76 4.08 4.36 10.72
C ILE A 76 3.42 4.24 9.35
N VAL A 77 2.15 3.80 9.28
CA VAL A 77 1.39 3.80 8.02
C VAL A 77 1.24 5.22 7.48
N THR A 78 0.87 6.18 8.33
CA THR A 78 0.80 7.61 7.95
C THR A 78 2.12 8.09 7.37
N ALA A 79 3.23 7.85 8.08
CA ALA A 79 4.57 8.28 7.67
C ALA A 79 4.96 7.68 6.32
N MET A 80 4.72 6.39 6.11
CA MET A 80 5.07 5.70 4.86
C MET A 80 4.21 6.15 3.69
N ILE A 81 2.92 6.43 3.90
CA ILE A 81 2.07 6.99 2.84
C ILE A 81 2.61 8.33 2.37
N TYR A 82 3.00 9.22 3.28
CA TYR A 82 3.59 10.50 2.89
C TYR A 82 4.99 10.37 2.28
N ALA A 83 5.80 9.41 2.75
CA ALA A 83 7.16 9.21 2.27
C ALA A 83 7.21 8.62 0.86
N VAL A 84 6.41 7.58 0.56
CA VAL A 84 6.53 6.81 -0.69
C VAL A 84 5.22 6.65 -1.48
N GLY A 85 4.11 7.19 -1.00
CA GLY A 85 2.81 7.08 -1.67
C GLY A 85 2.83 7.64 -3.10
N HIS A 86 3.55 8.72 -3.33
CA HIS A 86 3.74 9.32 -4.65
C HIS A 86 4.67 8.50 -5.58
N ILE A 87 5.41 7.52 -5.04
CA ILE A 87 6.33 6.64 -5.79
C ILE A 87 5.63 5.33 -6.14
N SER A 88 5.19 4.56 -5.12
CA SER A 88 4.65 3.20 -5.28
C SER A 88 3.14 3.10 -5.07
N GLY A 89 2.54 4.08 -4.41
CA GLY A 89 1.19 4.00 -3.85
C GLY A 89 1.20 3.63 -2.37
N ALA A 90 2.35 3.23 -1.81
CA ALA A 90 2.52 2.79 -0.43
C ALA A 90 1.48 1.73 0.00
N HIS A 91 1.36 0.67 -0.79
CA HIS A 91 0.39 -0.39 -0.49
C HIS A 91 0.78 -1.17 0.76
N MET A 92 2.05 -1.57 0.87
CA MET A 92 2.65 -2.26 2.03
C MET A 92 1.87 -3.50 2.50
N ASN A 93 0.94 -3.98 1.68
CA ASN A 93 -0.03 -5.01 2.04
C ASN A 93 -0.51 -5.75 0.78
N PRO A 94 -0.29 -7.08 0.67
CA PRO A 94 -0.74 -7.85 -0.49
C PRO A 94 -2.26 -7.83 -0.69
N ALA A 95 -3.05 -7.80 0.38
CA ALA A 95 -4.51 -7.74 0.29
C ALA A 95 -4.99 -6.38 -0.25
N VAL A 96 -4.37 -5.28 0.17
CA VAL A 96 -4.63 -3.93 -0.37
C VAL A 96 -4.26 -3.86 -1.86
N THR A 97 -3.10 -4.41 -2.24
CA THR A 97 -2.66 -4.45 -3.64
C THR A 97 -3.65 -5.22 -4.52
N LEU A 98 -4.12 -6.38 -4.03
CA LEU A 98 -5.13 -7.19 -4.70
C LEU A 98 -6.46 -6.43 -4.85
N ALA A 99 -6.91 -5.77 -3.80
CA ALA A 99 -8.17 -5.02 -3.81
C ALA A 99 -8.13 -3.84 -4.79
N PHE A 100 -7.04 -3.06 -4.84
CA PHE A 100 -6.87 -2.02 -5.83
C PHE A 100 -6.87 -2.56 -7.26
N ALA A 101 -6.29 -3.73 -7.50
CA ALA A 101 -6.35 -4.38 -8.81
C ALA A 101 -7.78 -4.82 -9.17
N ALA A 102 -8.54 -5.37 -8.20
CA ALA A 102 -9.92 -5.81 -8.39
C ALA A 102 -10.87 -4.65 -8.76
N VAL A 103 -10.64 -3.45 -8.21
CA VAL A 103 -11.41 -2.24 -8.57
C VAL A 103 -10.75 -1.39 -9.66
N ARG A 104 -9.78 -1.96 -10.40
CA ARG A 104 -9.11 -1.36 -11.57
C ARG A 104 -8.28 -0.10 -11.28
N HIS A 105 -7.82 0.06 -10.07
CA HIS A 105 -6.89 1.13 -9.67
C HIS A 105 -5.43 0.71 -9.69
N PHE A 106 -5.14 -0.58 -9.94
CA PHE A 106 -3.80 -1.12 -10.03
C PHE A 106 -3.70 -2.21 -11.12
N PRO A 107 -2.58 -2.32 -11.87
CA PRO A 107 -2.43 -3.32 -12.92
C PRO A 107 -2.25 -4.74 -12.34
N TRP A 108 -3.08 -5.70 -12.76
CA TRP A 108 -3.02 -7.10 -12.30
C TRP A 108 -1.65 -7.74 -12.46
N LYS A 109 -0.93 -7.44 -13.55
CA LYS A 109 0.41 -8.00 -13.82
C LYS A 109 1.47 -7.56 -12.80
N GLN A 110 1.25 -6.45 -12.11
CA GLN A 110 2.16 -5.94 -11.09
C GLN A 110 1.85 -6.50 -9.68
N VAL A 111 0.67 -7.07 -9.46
CA VAL A 111 0.24 -7.62 -8.15
C VAL A 111 1.22 -8.64 -7.58
N PRO A 112 1.66 -9.69 -8.33
CA PRO A 112 2.60 -10.66 -7.78
C PRO A 112 3.93 -10.06 -7.36
N ILE A 113 4.45 -9.10 -8.15
CA ILE A 113 5.74 -8.45 -7.86
C ILE A 113 5.65 -7.60 -6.60
N TYR A 114 4.55 -6.85 -6.44
CA TYR A 114 4.29 -6.09 -5.20
C TYR A 114 4.15 -7.01 -4.00
N ALA A 115 3.43 -8.11 -4.11
CA ALA A 115 3.28 -9.08 -3.02
C ALA A 115 4.64 -9.66 -2.61
N VAL A 116 5.51 -10.02 -3.57
CA VAL A 116 6.88 -10.48 -3.29
C VAL A 116 7.71 -9.39 -2.63
N ALA A 117 7.66 -8.15 -3.13
CA ALA A 117 8.36 -7.01 -2.54
C ALA A 117 7.95 -6.78 -1.07
N GLN A 118 6.65 -6.77 -0.81
CA GLN A 118 6.09 -6.60 0.53
C GLN A 118 6.47 -7.76 1.47
N LEU A 119 6.43 -8.99 1.00
CA LEU A 119 6.89 -10.16 1.77
C LEU A 119 8.39 -10.07 2.07
N THR A 120 9.21 -9.68 1.09
CA THR A 120 10.66 -9.48 1.29
C THR A 120 10.94 -8.45 2.38
N GLY A 121 10.29 -7.29 2.32
CA GLY A 121 10.40 -6.25 3.36
C GLY A 121 9.98 -6.76 4.74
N SER A 122 8.85 -7.46 4.82
CA SER A 122 8.32 -8.02 6.06
C SER A 122 9.25 -9.08 6.67
N ILE A 123 9.72 -10.03 5.87
CA ILE A 123 10.62 -11.10 6.33
C ILE A 123 11.93 -10.50 6.84
N SER A 124 12.54 -9.59 6.06
CA SER A 124 13.78 -8.91 6.46
C SER A 124 13.63 -8.16 7.78
N ALA A 125 12.52 -7.41 7.97
CA ALA A 125 12.21 -6.72 9.21
C ALA A 125 12.08 -7.68 10.39
N SER A 126 11.38 -8.79 10.18
CA SER A 126 11.10 -9.77 11.25
C SER A 126 12.35 -10.50 11.73
N PHE A 127 13.25 -10.88 10.81
CA PHE A 127 14.53 -11.47 11.21
C PHE A 127 15.44 -10.44 11.90
N THR A 128 15.44 -9.19 11.43
CA THR A 128 16.16 -8.10 12.12
C THR A 128 15.64 -7.91 13.55
N LEU A 129 14.30 -7.92 13.74
CA LEU A 129 13.70 -7.86 15.08
C LEU A 129 14.07 -9.05 15.95
N SER A 130 14.07 -10.27 15.39
CA SER A 130 14.45 -11.48 16.12
C SER A 130 15.88 -11.41 16.63
N MET A 131 16.79 -10.80 15.89
CA MET A 131 18.18 -10.59 16.32
C MET A 131 18.29 -9.50 17.40
N LEU A 132 17.59 -8.37 17.20
CA LEU A 132 17.71 -7.20 18.10
C LEU A 132 16.97 -7.38 19.42
N LEU A 133 15.84 -8.08 19.42
CA LEU A 133 14.98 -8.23 20.60
C LEU A 133 15.20 -9.54 21.36
N HIS A 134 16.27 -10.28 21.05
CA HIS A 134 16.60 -11.48 21.83
C HIS A 134 16.64 -11.14 23.34
N PRO A 135 16.03 -11.95 24.24
CA PRO A 135 15.50 -13.30 24.05
C PRO A 135 13.98 -13.39 23.73
N ILE A 136 13.33 -12.34 23.23
CA ILE A 136 11.92 -12.37 22.87
C ILE A 136 11.71 -13.34 21.71
N LYS A 137 10.96 -14.44 21.95
CA LYS A 137 10.72 -15.49 20.94
C LYS A 137 9.70 -15.11 19.86
N HIS A 138 8.67 -14.37 20.23
CA HIS A 138 7.58 -13.99 19.33
C HIS A 138 7.66 -12.51 18.98
N VAL A 139 8.24 -12.21 17.82
CA VAL A 139 8.49 -10.83 17.39
C VAL A 139 7.24 -10.24 16.70
N GLY A 140 6.20 -9.98 17.49
CA GLY A 140 4.98 -9.36 17.01
C GLY A 140 4.10 -10.30 16.16
N THR A 141 4.16 -11.63 16.41
CA THR A 141 3.29 -12.62 15.78
C THR A 141 1.82 -12.36 16.12
N THR A 142 0.94 -12.62 15.14
CA THR A 142 -0.51 -12.59 15.34
C THR A 142 -1.03 -14.00 15.53
N SER A 143 -1.98 -14.16 16.43
CA SER A 143 -2.68 -15.43 16.66
C SER A 143 -4.07 -15.18 17.24
N PRO A 144 -5.06 -16.03 16.93
CA PRO A 144 -6.37 -15.96 17.55
C PRO A 144 -6.27 -16.12 19.07
N SER A 145 -6.88 -15.21 19.84
CA SER A 145 -7.00 -15.32 21.29
C SER A 145 -8.08 -16.33 21.69
N GLY A 146 -9.14 -16.44 20.87
CA GLY A 146 -10.23 -17.41 21.01
C GLY A 146 -10.25 -18.39 19.84
N SER A 147 -11.41 -18.56 19.20
CA SER A 147 -11.54 -19.43 18.03
C SER A 147 -11.04 -18.74 16.74
N ASP A 148 -10.61 -19.56 15.78
CA ASP A 148 -10.19 -19.07 14.46
C ASP A 148 -11.35 -18.33 13.73
N ILE A 149 -12.59 -18.79 13.90
CA ILE A 149 -13.77 -18.17 13.29
C ILE A 149 -14.02 -16.77 13.86
N GLN A 150 -13.87 -16.60 15.17
CA GLN A 150 -13.98 -15.28 15.81
C GLN A 150 -12.90 -14.33 15.30
N ALA A 151 -11.67 -14.80 15.20
CA ALA A 151 -10.57 -14.02 14.64
C ALA A 151 -10.77 -13.73 13.15
N LEU A 152 -11.31 -14.66 12.37
CA LEU A 152 -11.63 -14.45 10.96
C LEU A 152 -12.66 -13.34 10.77
N ILE A 153 -13.75 -13.37 11.53
CA ILE A 153 -14.82 -12.36 11.42
C ILE A 153 -14.25 -10.97 11.77
N ILE A 154 -13.47 -10.86 12.84
CA ILE A 154 -12.92 -9.56 13.24
C ILE A 154 -11.90 -9.06 12.22
N GLU A 155 -11.02 -9.91 11.66
CA GLU A 155 -10.10 -9.54 10.60
C GLU A 155 -10.84 -9.07 9.35
N ILE A 156 -11.92 -9.72 8.94
CA ILE A 156 -12.76 -9.29 7.80
C ILE A 156 -13.32 -7.88 8.07
N VAL A 157 -13.97 -7.66 9.22
CA VAL A 157 -14.65 -6.39 9.52
C VAL A 157 -13.64 -5.24 9.65
N MET A 158 -12.53 -5.48 10.34
CA MET A 158 -11.51 -4.44 10.53
C MET A 158 -10.77 -4.12 9.23
N THR A 159 -10.46 -5.13 8.43
CA THR A 159 -9.82 -4.90 7.13
C THR A 159 -10.77 -4.24 6.13
N PHE A 160 -12.06 -4.59 6.19
CA PHE A 160 -13.11 -3.89 5.45
C PHE A 160 -13.12 -2.40 5.80
N SER A 161 -13.16 -2.06 7.10
CA SER A 161 -13.20 -0.67 7.57
C SER A 161 -11.96 0.11 7.12
N MET A 162 -10.77 -0.47 7.28
CA MET A 162 -9.52 0.12 6.81
C MET A 162 -9.55 0.36 5.29
N MET A 163 -9.94 -0.64 4.50
CA MET A 163 -9.91 -0.54 3.03
C MET A 163 -11.00 0.37 2.49
N PHE A 164 -12.16 0.45 3.12
CA PHE A 164 -13.22 1.38 2.77
C PHE A 164 -12.73 2.83 2.88
N ILE A 165 -12.08 3.19 4.00
CA ILE A 165 -11.48 4.51 4.20
C ILE A 165 -10.33 4.75 3.22
N THR A 166 -9.45 3.75 3.03
CA THR A 166 -8.33 3.84 2.08
C THR A 166 -8.83 4.10 0.66
N SER A 167 -9.89 3.39 0.23
CA SER A 167 -10.48 3.59 -1.09
C SER A 167 -11.04 5.00 -1.26
N ALA A 168 -11.68 5.55 -0.23
CA ALA A 168 -12.19 6.91 -0.24
C ALA A 168 -11.08 7.92 -0.51
N VAL A 169 -10.08 7.94 0.38
CA VAL A 169 -9.06 9.02 0.35
C VAL A 169 -7.99 8.83 -0.72
N ALA A 170 -7.76 7.59 -1.18
CA ALA A 170 -6.74 7.31 -2.19
C ALA A 170 -7.29 7.32 -3.63
N THR A 171 -8.59 7.11 -3.85
CA THR A 171 -9.13 6.92 -5.21
C THR A 171 -10.19 7.92 -5.62
N ASP A 172 -10.80 8.62 -4.66
CA ASP A 172 -11.85 9.61 -4.95
C ASP A 172 -11.28 11.03 -4.91
N THR A 173 -11.38 11.73 -6.05
CA THR A 173 -10.92 13.11 -6.18
C THR A 173 -11.80 14.13 -5.42
N LYS A 174 -12.99 13.71 -4.99
CA LYS A 174 -13.88 14.52 -4.14
C LYS A 174 -13.55 14.38 -2.65
N ALA A 175 -12.82 13.33 -2.26
CA ALA A 175 -12.35 13.17 -0.90
C ALA A 175 -11.10 14.02 -0.63
N ILE A 176 -10.76 14.18 0.66
CA ILE A 176 -9.60 14.99 1.11
C ILE A 176 -8.30 14.21 0.90
N GLY A 177 -7.84 14.10 -0.36
CA GLY A 177 -6.67 13.30 -0.74
C GLY A 177 -5.35 13.72 -0.11
N GLU A 178 -5.16 15.01 0.19
CA GLU A 178 -3.94 15.52 0.85
C GLU A 178 -3.78 14.98 2.29
N LEU A 179 -4.88 14.65 2.94
CA LEU A 179 -4.90 14.06 4.27
C LEU A 179 -4.98 12.51 4.23
N ALA A 180 -4.82 11.89 3.07
CA ALA A 180 -4.94 10.45 2.91
C ALA A 180 -4.07 9.65 3.90
N GLY A 181 -2.82 10.09 4.11
CA GLY A 181 -1.93 9.44 5.07
C GLY A 181 -2.48 9.42 6.48
N ILE A 182 -2.99 10.56 6.97
CA ILE A 182 -3.60 10.67 8.30
C ILE A 182 -4.85 9.81 8.38
N ALA A 183 -5.74 9.87 7.38
CA ALA A 183 -6.98 9.12 7.38
C ALA A 183 -6.74 7.60 7.41
N VAL A 184 -5.85 7.10 6.55
CA VAL A 184 -5.52 5.66 6.50
C VAL A 184 -4.79 5.22 7.77
N GLY A 185 -3.82 5.99 8.26
CA GLY A 185 -3.12 5.69 9.51
C GLY A 185 -4.05 5.69 10.71
N SER A 186 -5.01 6.62 10.78
CA SER A 186 -6.05 6.63 11.82
C SER A 186 -6.95 5.41 11.72
N ALA A 187 -7.33 5.00 10.51
CA ALA A 187 -8.11 3.77 10.31
C ALA A 187 -7.35 2.54 10.82
N VAL A 188 -6.04 2.42 10.49
CA VAL A 188 -5.20 1.34 11.01
C VAL A 188 -5.09 1.40 12.55
N CYS A 189 -4.93 2.59 13.13
CA CYS A 189 -4.87 2.77 14.57
C CYS A 189 -6.15 2.27 15.25
N ILE A 190 -7.31 2.76 14.84
CA ILE A 190 -8.63 2.42 15.40
C ILE A 190 -8.91 0.92 15.29
N THR A 191 -8.68 0.35 14.11
CA THR A 191 -8.92 -1.07 13.86
C THR A 191 -7.97 -1.97 14.64
N SER A 192 -6.68 -1.56 14.80
CA SER A 192 -5.70 -2.27 15.61
C SER A 192 -6.04 -2.26 17.10
N ILE A 193 -6.53 -1.13 17.63
CA ILE A 193 -6.98 -1.03 19.03
C ILE A 193 -8.10 -2.03 19.30
N PHE A 194 -9.07 -2.10 18.39
CA PHE A 194 -10.24 -2.98 18.58
C PHE A 194 -9.90 -4.46 18.32
N ALA A 195 -9.21 -4.79 17.23
CA ALA A 195 -8.89 -6.16 16.86
C ALA A 195 -7.74 -6.77 17.69
N GLY A 196 -6.84 -5.95 18.20
CA GLY A 196 -5.65 -6.41 18.92
C GLY A 196 -5.90 -7.47 19.98
N PRO A 197 -6.83 -7.25 20.93
CA PRO A 197 -7.17 -8.24 21.96
C PRO A 197 -7.79 -9.54 21.44
N ILE A 198 -8.36 -9.55 20.23
CA ILE A 198 -9.15 -10.67 19.68
C ILE A 198 -8.33 -11.50 18.71
N SER A 199 -7.69 -10.85 17.73
CA SER A 199 -6.94 -11.51 16.65
C SER A 199 -5.46 -11.09 16.59
N GLY A 200 -5.05 -10.11 17.36
CA GLY A 200 -3.76 -9.45 17.19
C GLY A 200 -3.77 -8.31 16.17
N GLY A 201 -4.89 -8.07 15.47
CA GLY A 201 -5.10 -6.90 14.60
C GLY A 201 -4.15 -6.84 13.42
N SER A 202 -4.10 -7.88 12.58
CA SER A 202 -3.15 -7.93 11.47
C SER A 202 -3.55 -7.06 10.29
N MET A 203 -4.72 -7.30 9.72
CA MET A 203 -5.25 -6.67 8.50
C MET A 203 -4.33 -6.76 7.26
N ASN A 204 -3.23 -7.53 7.36
CA ASN A 204 -2.17 -7.54 6.37
C ASN A 204 -1.44 -8.89 6.34
N PRO A 205 -1.56 -9.68 5.26
CA PRO A 205 -0.86 -10.96 5.13
C PRO A 205 0.67 -10.85 5.29
N ALA A 206 1.31 -9.81 4.74
CA ALA A 206 2.74 -9.63 4.87
C ALA A 206 3.15 -9.34 6.32
N ARG A 207 2.39 -8.51 7.03
CA ARG A 207 2.60 -8.19 8.46
C ARG A 207 2.50 -9.43 9.36
N THR A 208 1.72 -10.45 8.95
CA THR A 208 1.62 -11.72 9.70
C THR A 208 2.69 -12.72 9.29
N LEU A 209 2.92 -12.90 7.98
CA LEU A 209 3.80 -13.95 7.46
C LEU A 209 5.27 -13.76 7.86
N GLY A 210 5.79 -12.54 7.83
CA GLY A 210 7.17 -12.26 8.22
C GLY A 210 7.49 -12.69 9.66
N PRO A 211 6.78 -12.16 10.67
CA PRO A 211 6.96 -12.58 12.07
C PRO A 211 6.69 -14.06 12.31
N ALA A 212 5.70 -14.65 11.62
CA ALA A 212 5.41 -16.08 11.72
C ALA A 212 6.62 -16.93 11.30
N LEU A 213 7.27 -16.57 10.19
CA LEU A 213 8.49 -17.23 9.72
C LEU A 213 9.65 -17.04 10.67
N ALA A 214 9.93 -15.81 11.12
CA ALA A 214 11.05 -15.51 12.02
C ALA A 214 10.90 -16.16 13.40
N SER A 215 9.65 -16.34 13.86
CA SER A 215 9.34 -16.95 15.17
C SER A 215 8.98 -18.43 15.09
N SER A 216 8.91 -19.03 13.89
CA SER A 216 8.41 -20.40 13.65
C SER A 216 7.05 -20.66 14.31
N TYR A 217 6.13 -19.68 14.24
CA TYR A 217 4.84 -19.72 14.91
C TYR A 217 3.70 -19.46 13.93
N TYR A 218 2.85 -20.47 13.69
CA TYR A 218 1.87 -20.47 12.58
C TYR A 218 0.41 -20.68 13.04
N LYS A 219 0.10 -20.51 14.33
CA LYS A 219 -1.24 -20.74 14.86
C LYS A 219 -2.27 -19.83 14.16
N GLY A 220 -3.27 -20.44 13.53
CA GLY A 220 -4.35 -19.73 12.85
C GLY A 220 -3.90 -18.84 11.67
N ILE A 221 -2.74 -19.10 11.05
CA ILE A 221 -2.14 -18.24 10.03
C ILE A 221 -3.06 -18.00 8.82
N TRP A 222 -3.90 -18.98 8.47
CA TRP A 222 -4.85 -18.90 7.36
C TRP A 222 -5.86 -17.77 7.55
N VAL A 223 -6.24 -17.45 8.79
CA VAL A 223 -7.15 -16.37 9.14
C VAL A 223 -6.62 -15.02 8.62
N TYR A 224 -5.32 -14.80 8.74
CA TYR A 224 -4.64 -13.54 8.39
C TYR A 224 -4.29 -13.41 6.90
N VAL A 225 -4.61 -14.43 6.11
CA VAL A 225 -4.61 -14.37 4.65
C VAL A 225 -6.02 -14.18 4.14
N VAL A 226 -6.93 -15.06 4.56
CA VAL A 226 -8.33 -15.09 4.08
C VAL A 226 -9.11 -13.87 4.56
N GLY A 227 -9.03 -13.54 5.85
CA GLY A 227 -9.73 -12.40 6.45
C GLY A 227 -9.40 -11.08 5.78
N PRO A 228 -8.12 -10.68 5.70
CA PRO A 228 -7.72 -9.45 5.02
C PRO A 228 -8.08 -9.40 3.53
N VAL A 229 -7.97 -10.50 2.79
CA VAL A 229 -8.35 -10.53 1.38
C VAL A 229 -9.85 -10.29 1.22
N ILE A 230 -10.69 -10.99 1.97
CA ILE A 230 -12.14 -10.77 1.91
C ILE A 230 -12.49 -9.35 2.35
N GLY A 231 -11.95 -8.90 3.48
CA GLY A 231 -12.22 -7.56 4.01
C GLY A 231 -11.83 -6.44 3.05
N THR A 232 -10.63 -6.50 2.45
CA THR A 232 -10.19 -5.47 1.49
C THR A 232 -11.04 -5.46 0.23
N LEU A 233 -11.39 -6.62 -0.32
CA LEU A 233 -12.25 -6.69 -1.50
C LEU A 233 -13.63 -6.10 -1.22
N LEU A 234 -14.26 -6.47 -0.11
CA LEU A 234 -15.55 -5.93 0.28
C LEU A 234 -15.47 -4.42 0.53
N GLY A 235 -14.44 -3.92 1.22
CA GLY A 235 -14.26 -2.50 1.49
C GLY A 235 -14.08 -1.68 0.21
N ALA A 236 -13.22 -2.14 -0.69
CA ALA A 236 -12.98 -1.47 -1.97
C ALA A 236 -14.22 -1.48 -2.87
N TRP A 237 -14.92 -2.59 -2.98
CA TRP A 237 -16.16 -2.67 -3.79
C TRP A 237 -17.28 -1.83 -3.20
N SER A 238 -17.48 -1.86 -1.89
CA SER A 238 -18.50 -1.04 -1.23
C SER A 238 -18.28 0.43 -1.46
N TYR A 239 -17.03 0.92 -1.30
CA TYR A 239 -16.75 2.32 -1.60
C TYR A 239 -16.92 2.63 -3.08
N ASN A 240 -16.43 1.79 -3.97
CA ASN A 240 -16.57 1.98 -5.41
C ASN A 240 -18.05 1.99 -5.88
N PHE A 241 -18.93 1.29 -5.15
CA PHE A 241 -20.37 1.29 -5.41
C PHE A 241 -21.06 2.60 -5.01
N ILE A 242 -20.70 3.15 -3.83
CA ILE A 242 -21.37 4.35 -3.30
C ILE A 242 -20.80 5.67 -3.81
N ARG A 243 -19.55 5.67 -4.33
CA ARG A 243 -18.94 6.92 -4.80
C ARG A 243 -19.69 7.50 -5.98
N VAL A 244 -19.89 8.82 -5.99
CA VAL A 244 -20.51 9.55 -7.11
C VAL A 244 -19.47 9.75 -8.19
N THR A 245 -19.62 9.07 -9.33
CA THR A 245 -18.76 9.23 -10.50
C THR A 245 -19.43 10.10 -11.55
N ASP A 246 -18.85 11.27 -11.83
CA ASP A 246 -19.33 12.16 -12.89
C ASP A 246 -18.78 11.77 -14.29
N LYS A 247 -18.00 10.68 -14.38
CA LYS A 247 -17.39 10.21 -15.65
C LYS A 247 -17.66 8.73 -15.85
N PRO A 248 -17.98 8.31 -17.10
CA PRO A 248 -18.11 6.89 -17.42
C PRO A 248 -16.77 6.16 -17.16
N ILE A 249 -16.86 4.93 -16.65
CA ILE A 249 -15.74 4.07 -16.23
C ILE A 249 -14.63 3.90 -17.28
N GLN A 250 -14.94 4.13 -18.56
CA GLN A 250 -13.98 4.03 -19.67
C GLN A 250 -12.93 5.15 -19.74
N ALA A 251 -13.09 6.23 -18.98
CA ALA A 251 -12.19 7.40 -19.03
C ALA A 251 -11.03 7.33 -17.98
N ILE A 252 -10.95 6.29 -17.17
CA ILE A 252 -9.87 6.12 -16.20
C ILE A 252 -8.71 5.41 -16.90
N SER A 253 -7.93 6.19 -17.65
CA SER A 253 -6.60 5.77 -18.12
C SER A 253 -5.74 5.40 -16.91
N PRO A 254 -4.87 4.37 -17.00
CA PRO A 254 -3.97 3.99 -15.92
C PRO A 254 -2.82 5.01 -15.78
N ARG A 255 -3.15 6.28 -15.68
CA ARG A 255 -2.17 7.31 -15.34
C ARG A 255 -2.00 7.33 -13.83
N SER A 256 -0.92 6.70 -13.42
CA SER A 256 -0.12 7.03 -12.25
C SER A 256 -0.93 7.55 -11.05
N PHE A 257 -1.04 6.70 -10.01
CA PHE A 257 -1.21 7.16 -8.64
C PHE A 257 -0.01 8.06 -8.28
N SER A 258 -0.01 9.25 -8.82
CA SER A 258 0.82 10.33 -8.34
C SER A 258 -0.10 11.13 -7.43
N PHE A 259 0.14 11.10 -6.14
CA PHE A 259 -0.31 12.15 -5.23
C PHE A 259 0.27 13.46 -5.78
N LYS A 260 -0.43 14.10 -6.71
CA LYS A 260 -0.10 15.45 -7.10
C LYS A 260 -0.38 16.33 -5.89
N LEU A 261 0.64 16.62 -5.12
CA LEU A 261 0.69 17.83 -4.32
C LEU A 261 0.35 18.98 -5.28
N ARG A 262 -0.88 19.44 -5.23
CA ARG A 262 -1.31 20.64 -5.92
C ARG A 262 -0.58 21.77 -5.21
N ARG A 263 0.60 22.13 -5.73
CA ARG A 263 1.26 23.37 -5.34
C ARG A 263 0.22 24.46 -5.48
N MET A 264 -0.19 25.05 -4.37
CA MET A 264 -0.95 26.30 -4.37
C MET A 264 -0.16 27.26 -5.25
N LYS A 265 -0.66 27.57 -6.43
CA LYS A 265 -0.19 28.73 -7.18
C LYS A 265 -0.49 29.91 -6.29
N SER A 266 0.56 30.56 -5.82
CA SER A 266 0.48 31.86 -5.15
C SER A 266 -0.33 32.80 -6.06
N ASP A 267 -1.36 33.44 -5.51
CA ASP A 267 -2.21 34.42 -6.20
C ASP A 267 -1.47 35.72 -6.58
N ASN A 268 -0.15 35.69 -6.70
CA ASN A 268 0.69 36.84 -6.99
C ASN A 268 0.88 37.15 -8.49
N ASP A 269 0.28 36.36 -9.39
CA ASP A 269 0.36 36.61 -10.84
C ASP A 269 -0.88 37.31 -11.43
N ARG A 270 -1.74 37.88 -10.60
CA ARG A 270 -2.85 38.71 -11.04
C ARG A 270 -2.68 40.17 -10.60
N GLN A 271 -1.72 40.87 -11.16
CA GLN A 271 -1.78 42.35 -11.29
C GLN A 271 -0.58 42.85 -12.11
N VAL A 272 -0.62 42.64 -13.41
CA VAL A 272 -0.05 43.58 -14.36
C VAL A 272 -1.13 43.80 -15.42
N VAL A 273 -2.14 44.58 -15.06
CA VAL A 273 -2.97 45.26 -16.05
C VAL A 273 -2.31 46.59 -16.29
N THR A 274 -1.63 46.70 -17.42
CA THR A 274 -1.14 47.95 -17.96
C THR A 274 -2.32 48.89 -18.19
N CYS A 275 -2.42 49.94 -17.37
CA CYS A 275 -3.16 51.15 -17.70
C CYS A 275 -2.42 51.86 -18.83
N THR A 276 -2.90 51.75 -20.05
CA THR A 276 -2.60 52.73 -21.10
C THR A 276 -3.74 53.72 -21.14
N ASP A 277 -3.48 54.91 -20.58
CA ASP A 277 -4.33 56.08 -20.78
C ASP A 277 -4.33 56.52 -22.24
N PRO A 278 -5.45 56.82 -22.85
CA PRO A 278 -5.50 57.59 -24.06
C PRO A 278 -5.79 59.05 -23.75
N LEU A 279 -4.75 59.84 -23.57
CA LEU A 279 -4.83 61.26 -23.75
C LEU A 279 -3.97 61.62 -24.96
N ASP A 280 -4.66 62.00 -26.05
CA ASP A 280 -4.32 63.06 -26.94
C ASP A 280 -5.07 62.90 -28.28
N SER A 281 -6.13 63.67 -28.45
CA SER A 281 -6.41 64.35 -29.69
C SER A 281 -7.60 65.32 -29.53
N ALA A 282 -7.26 66.60 -29.74
CA ALA A 282 -8.05 67.78 -30.02
C ALA A 282 -8.80 68.47 -28.92
#